data_315bebba23f0b874dbb5b142d3231800
#
_entry.id   315bebba23f0b874dbb5b142d3231800
#
_cell.length_a   1.000
_cell.length_b   1.000
_cell.length_c   1.000
_cell.angle_alpha   90.00
_cell.angle_beta   90.00
_cell.angle_gamma   90.00
#
_symmetry.space_group_name_H-M   'P 1'
#
loop_
_entity.id
_entity.type
_entity.pdbx_description
1 polymer ?
#
loop_
_entity_poly.entity_id
_entity_poly.type
_entity_poly.pdbx_seq_one_letter_code
_entity_poly.pdbx_strand_id
1 'polypeptide(L)'
;MLVEPSRSATVPRGTALSPSPARVRSTIAATIAQPEDLRQLRTFHKVMADVNRLRIVRRLAHGEATVTELTDHVGLSQPLVSWHLGRLRAAGVVETHRKGRETVCRLREGAFSEFAARERAVLGFAG
;
A
#
# COMPACT_ATOMS: atom_id res chain seq x y z
N MET A 1 3.44 22.51 44.25
CA MET A 1 3.50 21.95 44.10
C MET A 1 3.49 21.28 43.72
N LEU A 2 3.55 21.13 43.43
CA LEU A 2 3.65 20.42 43.03
C LEU A 2 3.79 19.66 42.35
N VAL A 3 3.57 19.59 42.30
CA VAL A 3 3.62 18.75 41.74
C VAL A 3 3.81 18.03 41.25
N GLU A 4 3.65 18.08 41.11
CA GLU A 4 3.84 17.31 40.69
C GLU A 4 4.01 16.51 40.21
N PRO A 5 3.93 16.74 40.40
CA PRO A 5 3.90 15.79 39.93
C PRO A 5 3.89 15.15 39.53
N SER A 6 3.85 15.45 39.63
CA SER A 6 3.92 14.75 39.33
C SER A 6 3.82 14.02 38.94
N ARG A 7 3.71 14.29 39.00
CA ARG A 7 3.66 13.57 38.73
C ARG A 7 3.49 12.88 38.16
N SER A 8 3.35 13.25 38.12
CA SER A 8 3.22 12.57 37.64
C SER A 8 3.21 11.88 37.13
N ALA A 9 3.12 12.22 37.25
CA ALA A 9 3.15 11.48 36.82
C ALA A 9 3.19 10.71 36.45
N THR A 10 3.18 10.80 36.49
CA THR A 10 3.22 10.00 36.25
C THR A 10 3.07 9.17 35.77
N VAL A 11 2.91 9.34 35.80
CA VAL A 11 2.75 8.42 35.44
C VAL A 11 2.63 7.70 35.16
N PRO A 12 2.38 7.66 35.09
CA PRO A 12 2.35 6.66 34.94
C PRO A 12 2.57 6.18 34.30
N ARG A 13 2.81 6.46 34.17
CA ARG A 13 3.19 5.80 33.49
C ARG A 13 3.42 4.89 33.36
N GLY A 14 3.30 4.63 33.79
CA GLY A 14 3.59 3.54 33.80
C GLY A 14 3.27 2.69 33.64
N THR A 15 3.13 2.79 34.22
CA THR A 15 2.92 1.83 34.12
C THR A 15 2.50 1.16 33.54
N ALA A 16 2.11 1.49 34.05
CA ALA A 16 1.55 0.35 33.52
C ALA A 16 1.70 0.34 32.10
N LEU A 17 2.47 1.14 31.72
CA LEU A 17 2.74 1.31 30.35
C LEU A 17 3.71 0.29 29.83
N SER A 18 4.37 -0.44 30.71
CA SER A 18 5.20 -1.54 30.27
C SER A 18 4.33 -2.70 29.86
N PRO A 19 4.43 -3.19 28.62
CA PRO A 19 3.67 -4.36 28.22
C PRO A 19 4.12 -5.56 29.03
N SER A 20 3.22 -6.50 29.24
CA SER A 20 3.56 -7.75 29.88
C SER A 20 4.55 -8.52 29.00
N PRO A 21 5.38 -9.37 29.61
CA PRO A 21 6.29 -10.20 28.80
C PRO A 21 5.55 -11.04 27.78
N ALA A 22 4.36 -11.52 28.10
CA ALA A 22 3.57 -12.31 27.16
C ALA A 22 3.15 -11.46 25.97
N ARG A 23 2.74 -10.23 26.23
CA ARG A 23 2.34 -9.34 25.14
C ARG A 23 3.53 -8.98 24.26
N VAL A 24 4.70 -8.74 24.85
CA VAL A 24 5.90 -8.43 24.08
C VAL A 24 6.27 -9.61 23.19
N ARG A 25 6.26 -10.82 23.74
CA ARG A 25 6.55 -12.03 22.95
C ARG A 25 5.55 -12.21 21.83
N SER A 26 4.27 -11.96 22.11
CA SER A 26 3.23 -12.09 21.09
C SER A 26 3.44 -11.08 19.97
N THR A 27 3.79 -9.85 20.30
CA THR A 27 4.06 -8.81 19.31
C THR A 27 5.27 -9.17 18.45
N ILE A 28 6.33 -9.64 19.09
CA ILE A 28 7.54 -10.05 18.37
C ILE A 28 7.23 -11.23 17.45
N ALA A 29 6.50 -12.22 17.96
CA ALA A 29 6.15 -13.39 17.19
C ALA A 29 5.29 -13.01 15.97
N ALA A 30 4.33 -12.10 16.16
CA ALA A 30 3.49 -11.65 15.06
C ALA A 30 4.32 -10.94 13.99
N THR A 31 5.27 -10.09 14.43
CA THR A 31 6.14 -9.38 13.49
C THR A 31 7.00 -10.35 12.70
N ILE A 32 7.56 -11.36 13.39
CA ILE A 32 8.40 -12.37 12.74
C ILE A 32 7.57 -13.27 11.85
N ALA A 33 6.35 -13.60 12.29
CA ALA A 33 5.50 -14.56 11.60
C ALA A 33 4.87 -13.99 10.33
N GLN A 34 4.93 -12.66 10.11
CA GLN A 34 4.28 -12.02 8.97
C GLN A 34 5.27 -11.21 8.11
N PRO A 35 6.41 -11.80 7.71
CA PRO A 35 7.32 -11.09 6.81
C PRO A 35 6.67 -10.81 5.46
N GLU A 36 5.63 -11.57 5.10
CA GLU A 36 4.93 -11.38 3.85
C GLU A 36 4.24 -10.03 3.78
N ASP A 37 3.72 -9.53 4.90
CA ASP A 37 3.08 -8.22 4.93
C ASP A 37 4.08 -7.13 4.59
N LEU A 38 5.29 -7.21 5.12
CA LEU A 38 6.35 -6.24 4.80
C LEU A 38 6.76 -6.35 3.34
N ARG A 39 6.81 -7.57 2.80
CA ARG A 39 7.14 -7.75 1.38
C ARG A 39 6.06 -7.16 0.50
N GLN A 40 4.79 -7.31 0.87
CA GLN A 40 3.70 -6.73 0.11
C GLN A 40 3.76 -5.21 0.12
N LEU A 41 4.06 -4.61 1.26
CA LEU A 41 4.25 -3.17 1.33
C LEU A 41 5.39 -2.73 0.43
N ARG A 42 6.52 -3.43 0.51
CA ARG A 42 7.67 -3.11 -0.32
C ARG A 42 7.34 -3.19 -1.80
N THR A 43 6.64 -4.26 -2.19
CA THR A 43 6.25 -4.46 -3.59
C THR A 43 5.37 -3.32 -4.07
N PHE A 44 4.39 -2.92 -3.28
CA PHE A 44 3.50 -1.83 -3.65
C PHE A 44 4.28 -0.53 -3.83
N HIS A 45 5.14 -0.21 -2.87
CA HIS A 45 5.94 1.01 -2.95
C HIS A 45 6.86 0.99 -4.18
N LYS A 46 7.49 -0.15 -4.46
CA LYS A 46 8.37 -0.27 -5.62
C LYS A 46 7.60 -0.09 -6.93
N VAL A 47 6.42 -0.69 -7.02
CA VAL A 47 5.60 -0.56 -8.21
C VAL A 47 5.17 0.89 -8.42
N MET A 48 4.78 1.57 -7.35
CA MET A 48 4.31 2.95 -7.44
C MET A 48 5.42 3.98 -7.52
N ALA A 49 6.68 3.56 -7.40
CA ALA A 49 7.81 4.48 -7.44
C ALA A 49 8.29 4.80 -8.87
N ASP A 50 7.52 4.42 -9.87
CA ASP A 50 7.87 4.64 -11.28
C ASP A 50 6.94 5.69 -11.88
N VAL A 51 7.53 6.71 -12.52
CA VAL A 51 6.76 7.84 -13.06
C VAL A 51 5.76 7.40 -14.12
N ASN A 52 6.15 6.47 -14.97
CA ASN A 52 5.25 6.01 -16.03
C ASN A 52 4.07 5.25 -15.45
N ARG A 53 4.29 4.45 -14.42
CA ARG A 53 3.19 3.78 -13.74
C ARG A 53 2.27 4.76 -13.03
N LEU A 54 2.84 5.79 -12.43
CA LEU A 54 2.01 6.85 -11.82
C LEU A 54 1.18 7.56 -12.87
N ARG A 55 1.74 7.79 -14.06
CA ARG A 55 0.98 8.42 -15.15
C ARG A 55 -0.17 7.53 -15.61
N ILE A 56 0.06 6.24 -15.70
CA ILE A 56 -1.01 5.28 -16.06
C ILE A 56 -2.10 5.31 -15.01
N VAL A 57 -1.73 5.24 -13.73
CA VAL A 57 -2.71 5.25 -12.64
C VAL A 57 -3.52 6.55 -12.66
N ARG A 58 -2.85 7.67 -12.85
CA ARG A 58 -3.54 8.97 -12.92
C ARG A 58 -4.54 9.01 -14.06
N ARG A 59 -4.18 8.45 -15.22
CA ARG A 59 -5.11 8.39 -16.35
C ARG A 59 -6.31 7.50 -16.00
N LEU A 60 -6.06 6.34 -15.39
CA LEU A 60 -7.12 5.40 -15.07
C LEU A 60 -8.02 5.91 -13.94
N ALA A 61 -7.55 6.85 -13.14
CA ALA A 61 -8.38 7.48 -12.12
C ALA A 61 -9.53 8.29 -12.73
N HIS A 62 -9.42 8.64 -14.02
CA HIS A 62 -10.47 9.36 -14.74
C HIS A 62 -11.42 8.43 -15.49
N GLY A 63 -11.17 7.14 -15.47
CA GLY A 63 -12.02 6.15 -16.13
C GLY A 63 -11.20 5.08 -16.83
N GLU A 64 -11.89 4.04 -17.24
CA GLU A 64 -11.27 2.92 -17.96
C GLU A 64 -10.60 3.40 -19.24
N ALA A 65 -9.58 2.66 -19.65
CA ALA A 65 -8.89 2.91 -20.91
C ALA A 65 -8.38 1.61 -21.48
N THR A 66 -8.32 1.55 -22.81
CA THR A 66 -7.71 0.40 -23.48
C THR A 66 -6.18 0.54 -23.39
N VAL A 67 -5.50 -0.58 -23.62
CA VAL A 67 -4.04 -0.56 -23.70
C VAL A 67 -3.58 0.42 -24.77
N THR A 68 -4.26 0.47 -25.91
CA THR A 68 -3.94 1.40 -26.98
C THR A 68 -4.05 2.85 -26.51
N GLU A 69 -5.14 3.18 -25.83
CA GLU A 69 -5.32 4.53 -25.30
C GLU A 69 -4.24 4.90 -24.31
N LEU A 70 -3.87 3.96 -23.45
CA LEU A 70 -2.80 4.20 -22.47
C LEU A 70 -1.45 4.39 -23.17
N THR A 71 -1.18 3.60 -24.19
CA THR A 71 0.03 3.70 -24.98
C THR A 71 0.16 5.09 -25.59
N ASP A 72 -0.93 5.58 -26.20
CA ASP A 72 -0.95 6.94 -26.75
C ASP A 72 -0.77 7.99 -25.67
N HIS A 73 -1.40 7.78 -24.51
CA HIS A 73 -1.35 8.76 -23.44
C HIS A 73 0.04 8.91 -22.84
N VAL A 74 0.75 7.79 -22.62
CA VAL A 74 2.07 7.86 -21.99
C VAL A 74 3.21 7.99 -22.98
N GLY A 75 2.97 7.71 -24.27
CA GLY A 75 4.00 7.88 -25.30
C GLY A 75 5.10 6.84 -25.25
N LEU A 76 4.79 5.65 -24.74
CA LEU A 76 5.73 4.53 -24.70
C LEU A 76 5.28 3.48 -25.73
N SER A 77 6.16 2.50 -25.98
CA SER A 77 5.77 1.39 -26.87
C SER A 77 4.73 0.54 -26.17
N GLN A 78 3.89 -0.15 -26.97
CA GLN A 78 2.86 -1.00 -26.41
C GLN A 78 3.41 -2.12 -25.55
N PRO A 79 4.50 -2.82 -25.93
CA PRO A 79 5.06 -3.84 -25.05
C PRO A 79 5.49 -3.30 -23.69
N LEU A 80 6.02 -2.08 -23.67
CA LEU A 80 6.45 -1.47 -22.41
C LEU A 80 5.25 -1.09 -21.54
N VAL A 81 4.20 -0.54 -22.16
CA VAL A 81 2.97 -0.24 -21.44
C VAL A 81 2.37 -1.53 -20.87
N SER A 82 2.35 -2.58 -21.65
CA SER A 82 1.83 -3.88 -21.20
C SER A 82 2.66 -4.41 -20.03
N TRP A 83 3.96 -4.22 -20.06
CA TRP A 83 4.82 -4.63 -18.96
C TRP A 83 4.50 -3.85 -17.68
N HIS A 84 4.35 -2.53 -17.79
CA HIS A 84 3.96 -1.70 -16.64
C HIS A 84 2.60 -2.12 -16.09
N LEU A 85 1.64 -2.39 -16.98
CA LEU A 85 0.32 -2.84 -16.55
C LEU A 85 0.38 -4.17 -15.82
N GLY A 86 1.26 -5.08 -16.28
CA GLY A 86 1.47 -6.34 -15.58
C GLY A 86 1.98 -6.13 -14.15
N ARG A 87 2.89 -5.17 -13.98
CA ARG A 87 3.40 -4.84 -12.65
C ARG A 87 2.30 -4.26 -11.76
N LEU A 88 1.50 -3.36 -12.31
CA LEU A 88 0.39 -2.76 -11.57
C LEU A 88 -0.67 -3.80 -11.22
N ARG A 89 -0.94 -4.72 -12.14
CA ARG A 89 -1.91 -5.78 -11.89
C ARG A 89 -1.43 -6.73 -10.80
N ALA A 90 -0.14 -7.09 -10.84
CA ALA A 90 0.43 -7.96 -9.83
C ALA A 90 0.37 -7.33 -8.44
N ALA A 91 0.42 -6.01 -8.35
CA ALA A 91 0.30 -5.29 -7.09
C ALA A 91 -1.15 -5.02 -6.67
N GLY A 92 -2.12 -5.46 -7.49
CA GLY A 92 -3.53 -5.28 -7.16
C GLY A 92 -4.07 -3.89 -7.40
N VAL A 93 -3.35 -3.07 -8.16
CA VAL A 93 -3.75 -1.67 -8.42
C VAL A 93 -4.66 -1.56 -9.63
N VAL A 94 -4.46 -2.42 -10.63
CA VAL A 94 -5.17 -2.38 -11.90
C VAL A 94 -5.78 -3.74 -12.18
N GLU A 95 -6.96 -3.72 -12.79
CA GLU A 95 -7.61 -4.91 -13.33
C GLU A 95 -7.71 -4.77 -14.82
N THR A 96 -7.68 -5.88 -15.53
CA THR A 96 -7.82 -5.88 -16.99
C THR A 96 -8.86 -6.90 -17.39
N HIS A 97 -9.56 -6.61 -18.48
CA HIS A 97 -10.49 -7.57 -19.08
C HIS A 97 -10.51 -7.40 -20.58
N ARG A 98 -10.87 -8.47 -21.28
CA ARG A 98 -10.98 -8.43 -22.74
C ARG A 98 -12.34 -7.90 -23.12
N LYS A 99 -12.36 -7.03 -24.13
CA LYS A 99 -13.60 -6.53 -24.69
C LYS A 99 -13.40 -6.53 -26.20
N GLY A 100 -13.91 -7.58 -26.86
CA GLY A 100 -13.62 -7.79 -28.25
C GLY A 100 -12.15 -8.08 -28.45
N ARG A 101 -11.49 -7.29 -29.28
CA ARG A 101 -10.06 -7.46 -29.56
C ARG A 101 -9.17 -6.62 -28.65
N GLU A 102 -9.78 -5.83 -27.78
CA GLU A 102 -9.04 -4.90 -26.95
C GLU A 102 -8.95 -5.39 -25.52
N THR A 103 -7.89 -4.99 -24.86
CA THR A 103 -7.77 -5.16 -23.41
C THR A 103 -8.10 -3.84 -22.76
N VAL A 104 -9.09 -3.86 -21.89
CA VAL A 104 -9.54 -2.67 -21.14
C VAL A 104 -8.95 -2.74 -19.76
N CYS A 105 -8.39 -1.63 -19.32
CA CYS A 105 -7.75 -1.50 -18.01
C CYS A 105 -8.58 -0.61 -17.13
N ARG A 106 -8.68 -0.98 -15.86
CA ARG A 106 -9.45 -0.23 -14.88
C ARG A 106 -8.68 -0.16 -13.59
N LEU A 107 -8.71 1.02 -12.97
CA LEU A 107 -8.12 1.19 -11.64
C LEU A 107 -8.99 0.45 -10.63
N ARG A 108 -8.38 -0.30 -9.75
CA ARG A 108 -9.10 -0.91 -8.63
C ARG A 108 -9.17 0.15 -7.54
N GLU A 109 -10.33 0.82 -7.45
CA GLU A 109 -10.48 2.02 -6.65
C GLU A 109 -10.10 1.84 -5.20
N GLY A 110 -10.43 0.70 -4.62
CA GLY A 110 -10.14 0.44 -3.22
C GLY A 110 -8.67 0.17 -2.93
N ALA A 111 -7.84 -0.01 -3.96
CA ALA A 111 -6.46 -0.46 -3.77
C ALA A 111 -5.65 0.46 -2.86
N PHE A 112 -5.78 1.76 -3.06
CA PHE A 112 -4.98 2.72 -2.30
C PHE A 112 -5.45 2.85 -0.86
N SER A 113 -6.75 2.82 -0.63
CA SER A 113 -7.29 2.84 0.73
C SER A 113 -6.92 1.58 1.48
N GLU A 114 -7.04 0.43 0.82
CA GLU A 114 -6.66 -0.85 1.41
C GLU A 114 -5.18 -0.89 1.75
N PHE A 115 -4.36 -0.37 0.82
CA PHE A 115 -2.92 -0.35 1.06
C PHE A 115 -2.58 0.57 2.24
N ALA A 116 -3.19 1.75 2.30
CA ALA A 116 -2.94 2.69 3.39
C ALA A 116 -3.32 2.07 4.74
N ALA A 117 -4.46 1.39 4.80
CA ALA A 117 -4.90 0.73 6.03
C ALA A 117 -3.93 -0.38 6.43
N ARG A 118 -3.51 -1.18 5.47
CA ARG A 118 -2.56 -2.27 5.73
C ARG A 118 -1.22 -1.72 6.19
N GLU A 119 -0.77 -0.64 5.55
CA GLU A 119 0.51 -0.03 5.91
C GLU A 119 0.50 0.44 7.37
N ARG A 120 -0.58 1.10 7.78
CA ARG A 120 -0.70 1.55 9.16
C ARG A 120 -0.69 0.37 10.12
N ALA A 121 -1.40 -0.70 9.78
CA ALA A 121 -1.46 -1.87 10.63
C ALA A 121 -0.12 -2.59 10.73
N VAL A 122 0.54 -2.78 9.59
CA VAL A 122 1.81 -3.53 9.54
C VAL A 122 2.94 -2.76 10.20
N LEU A 123 2.98 -1.44 9.98
CA LEU A 123 4.05 -0.60 10.54
C LEU A 123 3.74 -0.12 11.96
N GLY A 124 2.54 -0.37 12.45
CA GLY A 124 2.18 -0.06 13.82
C GLY A 124 1.77 1.37 14.06
N PHE A 125 1.38 2.11 13.02
CA PHE A 125 0.90 3.47 13.22
C PHE A 125 -0.44 3.46 13.93
N ALA A 126 -0.61 4.38 14.87
CA ALA A 126 -1.91 4.60 15.44
C ALA A 126 -2.78 5.23 14.35
N GLY A 127 -3.94 4.64 14.15
CA GLY A 127 -4.85 5.07 13.10
C GLY A 127 -5.64 6.30 13.38
#